data_eadc3a04ccfdfaf336fcb0deb3b57a21
#
_entry.id   eadc3a04ccfdfaf336fcb0deb3b57a21
#
_cell.length_a   1.000
_cell.length_b   1.000
_cell.length_c   1.000
_cell.angle_alpha   90.00
_cell.angle_beta   90.00
_cell.angle_gamma   90.00
#
_symmetry.space_group_name_H-M   'P 1'
#
loop_
_entity.id
_entity.type
_entity.pdbx_description
1 polymer ?
#
loop_
_entity_poly.entity_id
_entity_poly.type
_entity_poly.pdbx_seq_one_letter_code
_entity_poly.pdbx_strand_id
1 'polypeptide(L)'
;MPELILLRHGKAATGDAGEDLQRRLKTRGKRDIQRLGVWLVRQSMQPELVLCSPAERARTSAEKCAKAMALPCHRIRTDKAMYPGRMDVLQCIVQTLPQQAKRVMLVGHNPGLEQLIAHFAGRAQQPTSLRTASAAVVRSAAAWSAWREGCAQLVQLQRGRDLPELFPFPLERPSEQRSRPAYYYRQSSIVPYRIVEGHLEVLVTGSSGGKHPVIPKGIIEPGLSALESALKEAEEEAGAIGPALSPALGHYVYEKWGAPIRVEVFAMQVDELLEAPRWTESQRGRAWLTLDQAKRALTQKKLGPLLDELAQRLSV
;
A
#
# COMPACT_ATOMS: atom_id res chain seq x y z
N MET A 1 24.40 -12.22 -7.98
CA MET A 1 24.24 -13.09 -6.78
C MET A 1 22.84 -12.90 -6.26
N PRO A 2 22.08 -13.95 -6.01
CA PRO A 2 20.76 -13.87 -5.39
C PRO A 2 20.81 -13.29 -3.96
N GLU A 3 19.85 -12.43 -3.65
CA GLU A 3 19.64 -11.83 -2.33
C GLU A 3 18.22 -12.07 -1.86
N LEU A 4 18.07 -12.61 -0.66
CA LEU A 4 16.80 -12.84 -0.01
C LEU A 4 16.63 -11.88 1.16
N ILE A 5 15.57 -11.09 1.12
CA ILE A 5 15.16 -10.20 2.21
C ILE A 5 14.08 -10.93 3.01
N LEU A 6 14.34 -11.17 4.28
CA LEU A 6 13.42 -11.81 5.21
C LEU A 6 12.84 -10.74 6.13
N LEU A 7 11.58 -10.35 5.89
CA LEU A 7 10.89 -9.30 6.63
C LEU A 7 9.86 -9.91 7.58
N ARG A 8 10.07 -9.79 8.88
CA ARG A 8 9.03 -10.11 9.86
C ARG A 8 8.00 -8.98 9.90
N HIS A 9 6.72 -9.34 9.87
CA HIS A 9 5.62 -8.37 9.95
C HIS A 9 5.74 -7.38 11.10
N GLY A 10 5.12 -6.21 10.96
CA GLY A 10 5.11 -5.16 11.99
C GLY A 10 4.34 -5.56 13.26
N LYS A 11 4.46 -4.75 14.31
CA LYS A 11 3.71 -4.98 15.57
C LYS A 11 2.21 -5.02 15.30
N ALA A 12 1.59 -6.16 15.58
CA ALA A 12 0.15 -6.37 15.45
C ALA A 12 -0.59 -6.18 16.79
N ALA A 13 -1.90 -6.00 16.72
CA ALA A 13 -2.78 -6.04 17.87
C ALA A 13 -2.80 -7.45 18.48
N THR A 14 -3.13 -7.56 19.76
CA THR A 14 -3.55 -8.83 20.36
C THR A 14 -4.92 -9.18 19.82
N GLY A 15 -5.18 -10.43 19.53
CA GLY A 15 -6.49 -10.96 19.08
C GLY A 15 -6.77 -12.25 19.83
N ASP A 16 -8.02 -12.67 19.81
CA ASP A 16 -8.45 -13.95 20.35
C ASP A 16 -7.92 -15.12 19.50
N ALA A 17 -7.82 -16.31 20.09
CA ALA A 17 -7.13 -17.46 19.50
C ALA A 17 -7.75 -17.93 18.16
N GLY A 18 -9.02 -17.62 17.87
CA GLY A 18 -9.70 -17.97 16.61
C GLY A 18 -9.47 -16.99 15.45
N GLU A 19 -8.88 -15.82 15.69
CA GLU A 19 -8.77 -14.73 14.72
C GLU A 19 -7.33 -14.38 14.33
N ASP A 20 -6.36 -15.27 14.55
CA ASP A 20 -4.94 -14.94 14.35
C ASP A 20 -4.63 -14.44 12.94
N LEU A 21 -5.27 -14.99 11.90
CA LEU A 21 -5.08 -14.54 10.51
C LEU A 21 -5.53 -13.09 10.29
N GLN A 22 -6.56 -12.63 10.99
CA GLN A 22 -7.19 -11.31 10.82
C GLN A 22 -6.58 -10.22 11.71
N ARG A 23 -5.60 -10.54 12.55
CA ARG A 23 -4.95 -9.57 13.44
C ARG A 23 -4.30 -8.44 12.67
N ARG A 24 -4.77 -7.22 12.92
CA ARG A 24 -4.32 -6.00 12.22
C ARG A 24 -3.03 -5.42 12.82
N LEU A 25 -2.27 -4.70 12.00
CA LEU A 25 -1.10 -3.95 12.48
C LEU A 25 -1.51 -2.78 13.35
N LYS A 26 -0.80 -2.58 14.47
CA LYS A 26 -0.82 -1.33 15.24
C LYS A 26 -0.19 -0.19 14.42
N THR A 27 -0.57 1.06 14.73
CA THR A 27 -0.02 2.26 14.05
C THR A 27 1.51 2.28 14.06
N ARG A 28 2.13 1.96 15.21
CA ARG A 28 3.58 1.84 15.32
C ARG A 28 4.13 0.78 14.35
N GLY A 29 3.49 -0.39 14.28
CA GLY A 29 3.94 -1.46 13.37
C GLY A 29 3.93 -1.02 11.90
N LYS A 30 2.90 -0.28 11.48
CA LYS A 30 2.82 0.30 10.13
C LYS A 30 3.97 1.28 9.88
N ARG A 31 4.32 2.13 10.88
CA ARG A 31 5.41 3.10 10.79
C ARG A 31 6.78 2.45 10.68
N ASP A 32 7.05 1.48 11.52
CA ASP A 32 8.33 0.77 11.52
C ASP A 32 8.56 0.05 10.18
N ILE A 33 7.50 -0.54 9.61
CA ILE A 33 7.55 -1.15 8.27
C ILE A 33 7.80 -0.12 7.16
N GLN A 34 7.17 1.05 7.21
CA GLN A 34 7.40 2.12 6.24
C GLN A 34 8.85 2.64 6.29
N ARG A 35 9.43 2.75 7.49
CA ARG A 35 10.85 3.11 7.67
C ARG A 35 11.78 2.09 7.02
N LEU A 36 11.48 0.80 7.18
CA LEU A 36 12.22 -0.27 6.50
C LEU A 36 12.14 -0.15 4.98
N GLY A 37 10.96 0.15 4.43
CA GLY A 37 10.81 0.37 2.98
C GLY A 37 11.68 1.52 2.47
N VAL A 38 11.65 2.66 3.15
CA VAL A 38 12.52 3.80 2.80
C VAL A 38 14.00 3.46 2.96
N TRP A 39 14.36 2.74 4.03
CA TRP A 39 15.73 2.28 4.24
C TRP A 39 16.20 1.36 3.12
N LEU A 40 15.39 0.41 2.66
CA LEU A 40 15.71 -0.49 1.54
C LEU A 40 15.98 0.30 0.25
N VAL A 41 15.21 1.34 -0.04
CA VAL A 41 15.47 2.23 -1.19
C VAL A 41 16.84 2.90 -1.06
N ARG A 42 17.14 3.47 0.11
CA ARG A 42 18.41 4.17 0.36
C ARG A 42 19.63 3.25 0.30
N GLN A 43 19.45 1.95 0.52
CA GLN A 43 20.47 0.92 0.37
C GLN A 43 20.49 0.31 -1.05
N SER A 44 19.65 0.78 -1.97
CA SER A 44 19.46 0.19 -3.32
C SER A 44 19.09 -1.30 -3.25
N MET A 45 18.26 -1.66 -2.26
CA MET A 45 17.84 -3.04 -1.96
C MET A 45 16.36 -3.30 -2.26
N GLN A 46 15.76 -2.62 -3.24
CA GLN A 46 14.38 -2.91 -3.63
C GLN A 46 14.27 -4.31 -4.26
N PRO A 47 13.30 -5.14 -3.81
CA PRO A 47 13.07 -6.45 -4.36
C PRO A 47 12.34 -6.39 -5.71
N GLU A 48 12.57 -7.38 -6.57
CA GLU A 48 11.86 -7.56 -7.82
C GLU A 48 10.52 -8.28 -7.61
N LEU A 49 10.43 -9.08 -6.53
CA LEU A 49 9.26 -9.86 -6.14
C LEU A 49 9.11 -9.84 -4.62
N VAL A 50 7.87 -9.71 -4.14
CA VAL A 50 7.53 -9.82 -2.73
C VAL A 50 6.54 -10.96 -2.55
N LEU A 51 6.91 -11.99 -1.80
CA LEU A 51 6.01 -13.05 -1.37
C LEU A 51 5.60 -12.81 0.08
N CYS A 52 4.33 -12.92 0.39
CA CYS A 52 3.85 -12.69 1.75
C CYS A 52 2.86 -13.75 2.23
N SER A 53 2.89 -13.99 3.53
CA SER A 53 1.86 -14.78 4.23
C SER A 53 0.47 -14.17 4.04
N PRO A 54 -0.60 -15.00 3.98
CA PRO A 54 -1.98 -14.53 3.88
C PRO A 54 -2.49 -13.79 5.13
N ALA A 55 -1.79 -13.88 6.26
CA ALA A 55 -2.19 -13.19 7.48
C ALA A 55 -2.21 -11.67 7.28
N GLU A 56 -3.29 -11.00 7.74
CA GLU A 56 -3.55 -9.58 7.53
C GLU A 56 -2.34 -8.70 7.93
N ARG A 57 -1.69 -9.03 9.06
CA ARG A 57 -0.48 -8.33 9.52
C ARG A 57 0.71 -8.45 8.58
N ALA A 58 0.85 -9.57 7.87
CA ALA A 58 1.92 -9.79 6.90
C ALA A 58 1.61 -9.10 5.57
N ARG A 59 0.37 -9.24 5.06
CA ARG A 59 -0.11 -8.54 3.86
C ARG A 59 0.04 -7.03 4.01
N THR A 60 -0.53 -6.45 5.08
CA THR A 60 -0.40 -5.01 5.35
C THR A 60 1.06 -4.58 5.49
N SER A 61 1.94 -5.43 6.05
CA SER A 61 3.38 -5.13 6.11
C SER A 61 4.00 -5.11 4.71
N ALA A 62 3.71 -6.10 3.87
CA ALA A 62 4.19 -6.14 2.49
C ALA A 62 3.75 -4.88 1.71
N GLU A 63 2.47 -4.53 1.76
CA GLU A 63 1.89 -3.36 1.09
C GLU A 63 2.51 -2.04 1.56
N LYS A 64 2.60 -1.83 2.89
CA LYS A 64 3.18 -0.58 3.44
C LYS A 64 4.66 -0.44 3.15
N CYS A 65 5.39 -1.55 3.16
CA CYS A 65 6.80 -1.59 2.76
C CYS A 65 6.96 -1.27 1.28
N ALA A 66 6.20 -1.94 0.40
CA ALA A 66 6.22 -1.75 -1.04
C ALA A 66 5.86 -0.29 -1.42
N LYS A 67 4.76 0.26 -0.86
CA LYS A 67 4.38 1.67 -1.09
C LYS A 67 5.49 2.64 -0.65
N ALA A 68 6.18 2.36 0.45
CA ALA A 68 7.29 3.19 0.90
C ALA A 68 8.55 3.07 0.02
N MET A 69 8.69 1.97 -0.71
CA MET A 69 9.72 1.74 -1.73
C MET A 69 9.36 2.26 -3.12
N ALA A 70 8.16 2.83 -3.31
CA ALA A 70 7.58 3.12 -4.63
C ALA A 70 7.48 1.87 -5.54
N LEU A 71 7.29 0.69 -4.94
CA LEU A 71 7.18 -0.58 -5.65
C LEU A 71 5.71 -0.84 -6.03
N PRO A 72 5.41 -1.18 -7.31
CA PRO A 72 4.05 -1.49 -7.75
C PRO A 72 3.43 -2.68 -7.00
N CYS A 73 2.13 -2.60 -6.71
CA CYS A 73 1.44 -3.63 -5.92
C CYS A 73 1.35 -4.99 -6.62
N HIS A 74 1.38 -5.05 -7.95
CA HIS A 74 1.40 -6.33 -8.69
C HIS A 74 2.65 -7.18 -8.44
N ARG A 75 3.70 -6.59 -7.85
CA ARG A 75 4.89 -7.33 -7.42
C ARG A 75 4.70 -8.06 -6.09
N ILE A 76 3.59 -7.85 -5.40
CA ILE A 76 3.25 -8.55 -4.15
C ILE A 76 2.37 -9.75 -4.49
N ARG A 77 2.81 -10.93 -4.08
CA ARG A 77 2.06 -12.18 -4.22
C ARG A 77 1.84 -12.80 -2.84
N THR A 78 0.61 -13.18 -2.56
CA THR A 78 0.27 -13.91 -1.33
C THR A 78 0.40 -15.40 -1.58
N ASP A 79 1.09 -16.10 -0.68
CA ASP A 79 1.23 -17.55 -0.71
C ASP A 79 0.70 -18.14 0.60
N LYS A 80 -0.31 -19.03 0.48
CA LYS A 80 -0.94 -19.68 1.64
C LYS A 80 0.05 -20.55 2.41
N ALA A 81 1.04 -21.15 1.73
CA ALA A 81 2.06 -21.97 2.36
C ALA A 81 2.97 -21.20 3.33
N MET A 82 3.04 -19.87 3.20
CA MET A 82 3.78 -19.02 4.13
C MET A 82 3.11 -18.83 5.51
N TYR A 83 1.97 -19.50 5.77
CA TYR A 83 1.34 -19.51 7.07
C TYR A 83 1.11 -20.96 7.55
N PRO A 84 1.55 -21.32 8.78
CA PRO A 84 2.26 -20.49 9.77
C PRO A 84 3.72 -20.18 9.43
N GLY A 85 4.24 -20.66 8.31
CA GLY A 85 5.59 -20.36 7.82
C GLY A 85 6.67 -21.24 8.47
N ARG A 86 6.51 -22.55 8.39
CA ARG A 86 7.53 -23.51 8.82
C ARG A 86 8.79 -23.38 7.95
N MET A 87 9.95 -23.59 8.55
CA MET A 87 11.26 -23.42 7.89
C MET A 87 11.40 -24.27 6.64
N ASP A 88 11.03 -25.54 6.70
CA ASP A 88 11.09 -26.49 5.57
C ASP A 88 10.24 -26.03 4.37
N VAL A 89 9.02 -25.52 4.62
CA VAL A 89 8.14 -24.96 3.60
C VAL A 89 8.74 -23.68 3.00
N LEU A 90 9.25 -22.79 3.85
CA LEU A 90 9.90 -21.54 3.38
C LEU A 90 11.14 -21.83 2.54
N GLN A 91 11.91 -22.85 2.88
CA GLN A 91 13.06 -23.31 2.06
C GLN A 91 12.59 -23.79 0.69
N CYS A 92 11.55 -24.62 0.60
CA CYS A 92 10.98 -25.06 -0.67
C CYS A 92 10.53 -23.86 -1.51
N ILE A 93 9.86 -22.86 -0.91
CA ILE A 93 9.48 -21.63 -1.60
C ILE A 93 10.70 -20.93 -2.19
N VAL A 94 11.79 -20.78 -1.42
CA VAL A 94 13.03 -20.16 -1.91
C VAL A 94 13.62 -20.93 -3.07
N GLN A 95 13.63 -22.25 -3.01
CA GLN A 95 14.18 -23.11 -4.07
C GLN A 95 13.37 -23.05 -5.37
N THR A 96 12.09 -22.67 -5.30
CA THR A 96 11.20 -22.53 -6.48
C THR A 96 11.11 -21.10 -7.01
N LEU A 97 11.87 -20.15 -6.45
CA LEU A 97 11.88 -18.77 -6.93
C LEU A 97 12.36 -18.68 -8.39
N PRO A 98 11.83 -17.72 -9.18
CA PRO A 98 12.26 -17.49 -10.54
C PRO A 98 13.78 -17.24 -10.62
N GLN A 99 14.51 -18.02 -11.39
CA GLN A 99 15.98 -17.95 -11.46
C GLN A 99 16.49 -16.59 -11.96
N GLN A 100 15.69 -15.86 -12.74
CA GLN A 100 16.01 -14.52 -13.22
C GLN A 100 15.87 -13.44 -12.13
N ALA A 101 15.07 -13.68 -11.08
CA ALA A 101 14.92 -12.73 -9.98
C ALA A 101 16.20 -12.70 -9.14
N LYS A 102 16.84 -11.53 -9.09
CA LYS A 102 18.09 -11.34 -8.33
C LYS A 102 17.83 -11.05 -6.86
N ARG A 103 16.72 -10.38 -6.55
CA ARG A 103 16.36 -10.02 -5.18
C ARG A 103 14.88 -10.27 -4.93
N VAL A 104 14.59 -11.08 -3.90
CA VAL A 104 13.23 -11.44 -3.49
C VAL A 104 13.04 -11.12 -2.02
N MET A 105 11.86 -10.65 -1.64
CA MET A 105 11.47 -10.42 -0.25
C MET A 105 10.41 -11.43 0.18
N LEU A 106 10.64 -12.11 1.30
CA LEU A 106 9.62 -12.89 2.01
C LEU A 106 9.11 -12.13 3.23
N VAL A 107 7.81 -11.94 3.33
CA VAL A 107 7.17 -11.26 4.46
C VAL A 107 6.35 -12.28 5.27
N GLY A 108 6.79 -12.56 6.49
CA GLY A 108 6.22 -13.68 7.26
C GLY A 108 6.36 -13.54 8.77
N HIS A 109 6.53 -14.70 9.40
CA HIS A 109 6.43 -14.89 10.84
C HIS A 109 7.62 -15.64 11.42
N ASN A 110 7.87 -15.42 12.71
CA ASN A 110 8.72 -16.32 13.49
C ASN A 110 7.88 -17.50 14.06
N PRO A 111 8.51 -18.64 14.34
CA PRO A 111 9.96 -18.87 14.33
C PRO A 111 10.55 -19.16 12.96
N GLY A 112 9.71 -19.46 11.92
CA GLY A 112 10.18 -19.96 10.62
C GLY A 112 11.22 -19.06 9.93
N LEU A 113 11.03 -17.72 9.97
CA LEU A 113 12.00 -16.80 9.37
C LEU A 113 13.37 -16.83 10.09
N GLU A 114 13.39 -16.88 11.43
CA GLU A 114 14.65 -17.00 12.20
C GLU A 114 15.34 -18.34 11.91
N GLN A 115 14.58 -19.41 11.87
CA GLN A 115 15.10 -20.75 11.54
C GLN A 115 15.66 -20.80 10.12
N LEU A 116 14.99 -20.14 9.16
CA LEU A 116 15.45 -20.09 7.76
C LEU A 116 16.77 -19.29 7.64
N ILE A 117 16.91 -18.16 8.36
CA ILE A 117 18.16 -17.40 8.41
C ILE A 117 19.28 -18.27 8.97
N ALA A 118 19.04 -18.92 10.11
CA ALA A 118 20.04 -19.77 10.75
C ALA A 118 20.42 -20.96 9.85
N HIS A 119 19.46 -21.57 9.17
CA HIS A 119 19.70 -22.66 8.24
C HIS A 119 20.59 -22.24 7.07
N PHE A 120 20.25 -21.14 6.38
CA PHE A 120 21.04 -20.68 5.23
C PHE A 120 22.40 -20.12 5.63
N ALA A 121 22.52 -19.48 6.79
CA ALA A 121 23.78 -18.94 7.28
C ALA A 121 24.72 -20.02 7.88
N GLY A 122 24.19 -21.20 8.22
CA GLY A 122 24.92 -22.30 8.81
C GLY A 122 25.32 -22.07 10.26
N ARG A 123 25.99 -23.06 10.87
CA ARG A 123 26.32 -23.10 12.29
C ARG A 123 27.36 -22.05 12.76
N ALA A 124 28.09 -21.45 11.82
CA ALA A 124 29.11 -20.44 12.15
C ALA A 124 28.52 -19.09 12.56
N GLN A 125 27.22 -18.85 12.36
CA GLN A 125 26.58 -17.59 12.69
C GLN A 125 25.80 -17.67 14.01
N GLN A 126 25.94 -16.63 14.85
CA GLN A 126 25.17 -16.54 16.09
C GLN A 126 23.67 -16.50 15.84
N PRO A 127 22.83 -17.01 16.76
CA PRO A 127 21.38 -16.95 16.63
C PRO A 127 20.89 -15.52 16.37
N THR A 128 20.15 -15.34 15.31
CA THR A 128 19.65 -14.03 14.89
C THR A 128 18.26 -13.82 15.44
N SER A 129 18.06 -12.79 16.27
CA SER A 129 16.71 -12.38 16.72
C SER A 129 16.07 -11.43 15.73
N LEU A 130 15.09 -11.92 14.97
CA LEU A 130 14.30 -11.12 14.05
C LEU A 130 13.03 -10.62 14.74
N ARG A 131 13.11 -9.44 15.37
CA ARG A 131 11.95 -8.82 16.04
C ARG A 131 10.90 -8.36 15.02
N THR A 132 9.67 -8.04 15.48
CA THR A 132 8.64 -7.47 14.61
C THR A 132 9.15 -6.20 13.92
N ALA A 133 8.81 -6.01 12.65
CA ALA A 133 9.34 -4.97 11.78
C ALA A 133 10.89 -4.96 11.74
N SER A 134 11.48 -6.12 11.49
CA SER A 134 12.90 -6.26 11.18
C SER A 134 13.08 -6.94 9.84
N ALA A 135 14.09 -6.52 9.10
CA ALA A 135 14.51 -7.11 7.83
C ALA A 135 15.91 -7.68 7.97
N ALA A 136 16.09 -8.93 7.57
CA ALA A 136 17.39 -9.58 7.43
C ALA A 136 17.65 -9.79 5.94
N VAL A 137 18.88 -9.50 5.48
CA VAL A 137 19.30 -9.72 4.10
C VAL A 137 20.34 -10.83 4.09
N VAL A 138 20.04 -11.92 3.41
CA VAL A 138 20.96 -13.03 3.18
C VAL A 138 21.35 -13.11 1.72
N ARG A 139 22.60 -13.41 1.42
CA ARG A 139 23.17 -13.42 0.07
C ARG A 139 23.90 -14.73 -0.18
N SER A 140 23.72 -15.28 -1.39
CA SER A 140 24.42 -16.49 -1.83
C SER A 140 24.95 -16.34 -3.25
N ALA A 141 26.03 -17.04 -3.58
CA ALA A 141 26.49 -17.21 -4.94
C ALA A 141 25.70 -18.28 -5.69
N ALA A 142 25.02 -19.18 -4.98
CA ALA A 142 24.23 -20.27 -5.55
C ALA A 142 22.93 -19.78 -6.18
N ALA A 143 22.48 -20.46 -7.24
CA ALA A 143 21.13 -20.25 -7.79
C ALA A 143 20.05 -20.62 -6.75
N TRP A 144 18.84 -20.05 -6.84
CA TRP A 144 17.76 -20.28 -5.86
C TRP A 144 17.49 -21.76 -5.60
N SER A 145 17.46 -22.57 -6.64
CA SER A 145 17.22 -24.03 -6.55
C SER A 145 18.28 -24.81 -5.75
N ALA A 146 19.46 -24.22 -5.56
CA ALA A 146 20.56 -24.81 -4.81
C ALA A 146 20.70 -24.28 -3.36
N TRP A 147 19.75 -23.47 -2.89
CA TRP A 147 19.78 -22.94 -1.54
C TRP A 147 19.54 -24.05 -0.51
N ARG A 148 20.53 -24.26 0.37
CA ARG A 148 20.55 -25.28 1.41
C ARG A 148 21.31 -24.80 2.63
N GLU A 149 21.46 -25.63 3.65
CA GLU A 149 22.20 -25.29 4.87
C GLU A 149 23.61 -24.75 4.54
N GLY A 150 23.95 -23.62 5.15
CA GLY A 150 25.28 -23.00 5.04
C GLY A 150 25.58 -22.37 3.68
N CYS A 151 24.61 -22.23 2.77
CA CYS A 151 24.87 -21.73 1.41
C CYS A 151 24.90 -20.20 1.28
N ALA A 152 24.50 -19.46 2.31
CA ALA A 152 24.36 -18.02 2.26
C ALA A 152 24.98 -17.32 3.50
N GLN A 153 25.17 -16.02 3.38
CA GLN A 153 25.66 -15.17 4.46
C GLN A 153 24.59 -14.15 4.84
N LEU A 154 24.38 -13.95 6.14
CA LEU A 154 23.62 -12.81 6.64
C LEU A 154 24.49 -11.56 6.48
N VAL A 155 24.12 -10.70 5.52
CA VAL A 155 24.90 -9.50 5.21
C VAL A 155 24.39 -8.27 5.95
N GLN A 156 23.10 -8.26 6.36
CA GLN A 156 22.50 -7.12 7.03
C GLN A 156 21.28 -7.52 7.87
N LEU A 157 21.13 -6.87 9.01
CA LEU A 157 19.95 -6.95 9.87
C LEU A 157 19.56 -5.54 10.30
N GLN A 158 18.36 -5.11 9.96
CA GLN A 158 17.86 -3.78 10.31
C GLN A 158 16.51 -3.88 11.01
N ARG A 159 16.32 -3.11 12.07
CA ARG A 159 15.04 -2.94 12.75
C ARG A 159 14.42 -1.61 12.37
N GLY A 160 13.12 -1.60 12.03
CA GLY A 160 12.41 -0.38 11.65
C GLY A 160 12.37 0.67 12.75
N ARG A 161 12.30 0.23 14.02
CA ARG A 161 12.30 1.12 15.20
C ARG A 161 13.62 1.87 15.42
N ASP A 162 14.72 1.37 14.90
CA ASP A 162 16.06 1.95 15.08
C ASP A 162 16.39 2.93 13.92
N LEU A 163 15.46 3.09 12.97
CA LEU A 163 15.53 4.04 11.86
C LEU A 163 14.92 5.40 12.25
N PRO A 164 15.30 6.49 11.56
CA PRO A 164 14.78 7.83 11.83
C PRO A 164 13.24 7.88 11.81
N GLU A 165 12.65 8.72 12.67
CA GLU A 165 11.19 8.87 12.76
C GLU A 165 10.59 9.62 11.59
N LEU A 166 11.31 10.57 11.03
CA LEU A 166 10.94 11.33 9.86
C LEU A 166 11.38 10.64 8.57
N PHE A 167 10.67 10.91 7.52
CA PHE A 167 10.89 10.33 6.20
C PHE A 167 11.49 11.37 5.26
N PRO A 168 12.46 10.98 4.41
CA PRO A 168 13.01 11.86 3.39
C PRO A 168 11.94 12.22 2.35
N PHE A 169 11.97 13.47 1.88
CA PHE A 169 11.09 13.95 0.82
C PHE A 169 11.80 14.94 -0.11
N PRO A 170 11.69 14.82 -1.45
CA PRO A 170 11.23 13.59 -2.14
C PRO A 170 12.13 12.39 -1.83
N LEU A 171 11.65 11.17 -2.13
CA LEU A 171 12.35 9.94 -1.75
C LEU A 171 13.72 9.81 -2.43
N GLU A 172 13.79 10.12 -3.73
CA GLU A 172 14.99 9.92 -4.57
C GLU A 172 16.06 11.01 -4.33
N ARG A 173 15.63 12.24 -4.10
CA ARG A 173 16.51 13.41 -3.89
C ARG A 173 16.02 14.23 -2.69
N PRO A 174 16.25 13.74 -1.46
CA PRO A 174 15.70 14.37 -0.28
C PRO A 174 16.25 15.78 -0.07
N SER A 175 15.37 16.78 -0.03
CA SER A 175 15.66 18.16 0.33
C SER A 175 15.06 18.55 1.69
N GLU A 176 14.11 17.75 2.19
CA GLU A 176 13.43 17.97 3.47
C GLU A 176 13.05 16.64 4.13
N GLN A 177 12.51 16.74 5.35
CA GLN A 177 12.01 15.60 6.11
C GLN A 177 10.54 15.80 6.47
N ARG A 178 9.73 14.74 6.38
CA ARG A 178 8.29 14.78 6.63
C ARG A 178 7.84 13.68 7.58
N SER A 179 6.70 13.90 8.22
CA SER A 179 6.13 12.94 9.18
C SER A 179 5.51 11.70 8.54
N ARG A 180 5.40 11.66 7.21
CA ARG A 180 4.88 10.53 6.43
C ARG A 180 5.81 10.22 5.25
N PRO A 181 5.84 8.98 4.74
CA PRO A 181 6.56 8.66 3.49
C PRO A 181 6.04 9.47 2.30
N ALA A 182 6.89 9.66 1.31
CA ALA A 182 6.63 10.52 0.16
C ALA A 182 5.29 10.24 -0.56
N TYR A 183 4.90 8.98 -0.68
CA TYR A 183 3.67 8.59 -1.37
C TYR A 183 2.37 9.13 -0.73
N TYR A 184 2.39 9.57 0.53
CA TYR A 184 1.22 10.20 1.18
C TYR A 184 0.87 11.58 0.64
N TYR A 185 1.84 12.29 0.04
CA TYR A 185 1.70 13.68 -0.37
C TYR A 185 1.26 13.87 -1.81
N ARG A 186 1.04 12.79 -2.54
CA ARG A 186 0.44 12.78 -3.87
C ARG A 186 -0.84 11.99 -3.85
N GLN A 187 -1.95 12.65 -4.16
CA GLN A 187 -3.28 12.06 -4.14
C GLN A 187 -4.03 12.33 -5.42
N SER A 188 -4.97 11.47 -5.73
CA SER A 188 -5.95 11.65 -6.79
C SER A 188 -7.36 11.50 -6.22
N SER A 189 -8.31 12.11 -6.90
CA SER A 189 -9.72 12.10 -6.56
C SER A 189 -10.54 12.02 -7.83
N ILE A 190 -11.75 11.54 -7.74
CA ILE A 190 -12.66 11.46 -8.88
C ILE A 190 -14.04 11.94 -8.47
N VAL A 191 -14.71 12.66 -9.38
CA VAL A 191 -16.10 13.08 -9.25
C VAL A 191 -16.94 12.11 -10.06
N PRO A 192 -17.58 11.09 -9.42
CA PRO A 192 -18.51 10.24 -10.12
C PRO A 192 -19.79 11.03 -10.38
N TYR A 193 -20.28 11.02 -11.61
CA TYR A 193 -21.46 11.77 -12.00
C TYR A 193 -22.41 10.97 -12.88
N ARG A 194 -23.65 11.44 -12.97
CA ARG A 194 -24.65 11.03 -13.96
C ARG A 194 -25.45 12.24 -14.45
N ILE A 195 -26.14 12.11 -15.58
CA ILE A 195 -27.09 13.10 -16.09
C ILE A 195 -28.47 12.46 -16.05
N VAL A 196 -29.39 13.09 -15.32
CA VAL A 196 -30.78 12.66 -15.21
C VAL A 196 -31.69 13.80 -15.66
N GLU A 197 -32.50 13.58 -16.69
CA GLU A 197 -33.41 14.60 -17.25
C GLU A 197 -32.70 15.93 -17.57
N GLY A 198 -31.45 15.87 -18.07
CA GLY A 198 -30.63 17.05 -18.39
C GLY A 198 -29.97 17.72 -17.19
N HIS A 199 -30.10 17.17 -15.99
CA HIS A 199 -29.47 17.68 -14.77
C HIS A 199 -28.28 16.86 -14.32
N LEU A 200 -27.18 17.55 -14.00
CA LEU A 200 -25.97 16.92 -13.48
C LEU A 200 -26.15 16.57 -12.00
N GLU A 201 -25.94 15.31 -11.68
CA GLU A 201 -25.87 14.81 -10.32
C GLU A 201 -24.47 14.21 -10.03
N VAL A 202 -23.95 14.47 -8.84
CA VAL A 202 -22.65 14.01 -8.34
C VAL A 202 -22.87 12.97 -7.25
N LEU A 203 -22.18 11.83 -7.35
CA LEU A 203 -22.19 10.82 -6.31
C LEU A 203 -21.19 11.20 -5.22
N VAL A 204 -21.68 11.30 -4.00
CA VAL A 204 -20.85 11.49 -2.80
C VAL A 204 -20.91 10.23 -1.93
N THR A 205 -19.83 9.99 -1.18
CA THR A 205 -19.76 8.93 -0.17
C THR A 205 -19.49 9.53 1.21
N GLY A 206 -19.76 8.79 2.28
CA GLY A 206 -19.41 9.22 3.63
C GLY A 206 -17.87 9.24 3.83
N SER A 207 -17.38 10.19 4.59
CA SER A 207 -15.98 10.17 5.05
C SER A 207 -15.70 8.90 5.86
N SER A 208 -14.42 8.50 6.01
CA SER A 208 -14.02 7.28 6.75
C SER A 208 -14.56 7.21 8.19
N GLY A 209 -15.00 8.34 8.76
CA GLY A 209 -15.68 8.44 10.06
C GLY A 209 -17.19 8.68 9.94
N GLY A 210 -17.79 8.65 8.75
CA GLY A 210 -19.23 8.84 8.50
C GLY A 210 -19.77 10.25 8.79
N LYS A 211 -18.90 11.23 9.06
CA LYS A 211 -19.32 12.54 9.61
C LYS A 211 -19.80 13.55 8.56
N HIS A 212 -19.36 13.43 7.33
CA HIS A 212 -19.68 14.39 6.26
C HIS A 212 -19.47 13.76 4.88
N PRO A 213 -20.16 14.25 3.85
CA PRO A 213 -19.99 13.77 2.49
C PRO A 213 -18.64 14.19 1.91
N VAL A 214 -18.07 13.31 1.12
CA VAL A 214 -16.82 13.51 0.37
C VAL A 214 -16.94 12.91 -1.02
N ILE A 215 -16.08 13.31 -1.94
CA ILE A 215 -15.86 12.56 -3.18
C ILE A 215 -14.75 11.53 -2.96
N PRO A 216 -14.75 10.39 -3.66
CA PRO A 216 -13.73 9.36 -3.57
C PRO A 216 -12.32 9.94 -3.79
N LYS A 217 -11.41 9.60 -2.88
CA LYS A 217 -10.07 10.18 -2.89
C LYS A 217 -9.05 9.34 -2.13
N GLY A 218 -7.93 9.07 -2.75
CA GLY A 218 -6.83 8.38 -2.09
C GLY A 218 -5.44 8.72 -2.60
N ILE A 219 -4.51 7.93 -2.16
CA ILE A 219 -3.10 8.05 -2.50
C ILE A 219 -2.89 7.53 -3.92
N ILE A 220 -2.09 8.24 -4.73
CA ILE A 220 -1.64 7.68 -6.02
C ILE A 220 -0.74 6.49 -5.71
N GLU A 221 -1.22 5.29 -6.03
CA GLU A 221 -0.50 4.06 -5.74
C GLU A 221 0.73 3.89 -6.65
N PRO A 222 1.86 3.43 -6.13
CA PRO A 222 3.01 3.11 -6.95
C PRO A 222 2.68 2.14 -8.09
N GLY A 223 3.06 2.50 -9.31
CA GLY A 223 2.79 1.71 -10.52
C GLY A 223 1.45 1.99 -11.18
N LEU A 224 0.60 2.84 -10.59
CA LEU A 224 -0.61 3.36 -11.20
C LEU A 224 -0.45 4.84 -11.53
N SER A 225 -1.10 5.28 -12.59
CA SER A 225 -1.32 6.69 -12.87
C SER A 225 -2.25 7.33 -11.84
N ALA A 226 -2.34 8.66 -11.83
CA ALA A 226 -3.29 9.38 -10.99
C ALA A 226 -4.73 9.01 -11.32
N LEU A 227 -5.06 8.83 -12.61
CA LEU A 227 -6.38 8.42 -13.07
C LEU A 227 -6.72 7.00 -12.61
N GLU A 228 -5.84 6.04 -12.83
CA GLU A 228 -6.07 4.64 -12.41
C GLU A 228 -6.26 4.53 -10.90
N SER A 229 -5.47 5.29 -10.11
CA SER A 229 -5.65 5.35 -8.65
C SER A 229 -7.00 5.97 -8.27
N ALA A 230 -7.46 7.02 -8.98
CA ALA A 230 -8.74 7.66 -8.72
C ALA A 230 -9.93 6.75 -9.05
N LEU A 231 -9.87 6.00 -10.16
CA LEU A 231 -10.88 5.01 -10.53
C LEU A 231 -10.99 3.90 -9.49
N LYS A 232 -9.85 3.42 -9.00
CA LYS A 232 -9.80 2.43 -7.91
C LYS A 232 -10.47 2.94 -6.63
N GLU A 233 -10.22 4.20 -6.25
CA GLU A 233 -10.88 4.81 -5.08
C GLU A 233 -12.40 4.96 -5.29
N ALA A 234 -12.87 5.23 -6.54
CA ALA A 234 -14.31 5.25 -6.84
C ALA A 234 -14.96 3.89 -6.59
N GLU A 235 -14.31 2.81 -7.04
CA GLU A 235 -14.80 1.45 -6.85
C GLU A 235 -14.78 1.07 -5.35
N GLU A 236 -13.67 1.32 -4.64
CA GLU A 236 -13.53 0.96 -3.23
C GLU A 236 -14.42 1.79 -2.30
N GLU A 237 -14.40 3.13 -2.43
CA GLU A 237 -15.09 4.05 -1.52
C GLU A 237 -16.57 4.29 -1.86
N ALA A 238 -16.94 4.29 -3.13
CA ALA A 238 -18.31 4.58 -3.59
C ALA A 238 -18.99 3.41 -4.33
N GLY A 239 -18.28 2.33 -4.62
CA GLY A 239 -18.79 1.23 -5.43
C GLY A 239 -19.17 1.65 -6.83
N ALA A 240 -18.54 2.70 -7.38
CA ALA A 240 -18.88 3.27 -8.67
C ALA A 240 -17.89 2.84 -9.74
N ILE A 241 -18.42 2.39 -10.89
CA ILE A 241 -17.65 1.97 -12.06
C ILE A 241 -18.15 2.73 -13.29
N GLY A 242 -17.23 3.12 -14.17
CA GLY A 242 -17.54 3.76 -15.43
C GLY A 242 -16.31 4.40 -16.09
N PRO A 243 -16.47 4.98 -17.28
CA PRO A 243 -15.42 5.66 -18.01
C PRO A 243 -15.08 7.02 -17.39
N ALA A 244 -13.78 7.31 -17.29
CA ALA A 244 -13.34 8.62 -16.84
C ALA A 244 -13.20 9.61 -18.00
N LEU A 245 -13.45 10.89 -17.71
CA LEU A 245 -13.16 11.99 -18.62
C LEU A 245 -11.67 12.35 -18.56
N SER A 246 -11.08 12.60 -19.70
CA SER A 246 -9.73 13.10 -19.87
C SER A 246 -9.75 14.40 -20.66
N PRO A 247 -8.91 15.38 -20.32
CA PRO A 247 -7.97 15.45 -19.21
C PRO A 247 -8.65 15.65 -17.84
N ALA A 248 -7.84 15.64 -16.75
CA ALA A 248 -8.31 15.97 -15.41
C ALA A 248 -9.08 17.30 -15.37
N LEU A 249 -10.04 17.43 -14.46
CA LEU A 249 -10.76 18.69 -14.21
C LEU A 249 -9.80 19.77 -13.66
N GLY A 250 -8.75 19.36 -12.98
CA GLY A 250 -7.75 20.23 -12.38
C GLY A 250 -7.16 19.62 -11.11
N HIS A 251 -6.74 20.48 -10.21
CA HIS A 251 -6.18 20.04 -8.93
C HIS A 251 -6.49 21.05 -7.82
N TYR A 252 -6.40 20.59 -6.59
CA TYR A 252 -6.36 21.45 -5.42
C TYR A 252 -5.24 21.04 -4.47
N VAL A 253 -4.86 21.96 -3.57
CA VAL A 253 -3.86 21.73 -2.52
C VAL A 253 -4.49 21.96 -1.16
N TYR A 254 -4.21 21.09 -0.20
CA TYR A 254 -4.62 21.26 1.19
C TYR A 254 -3.50 20.84 2.15
N GLU A 255 -3.50 21.41 3.34
CA GLU A 255 -2.50 21.11 4.37
C GLU A 255 -2.89 19.89 5.20
N LYS A 256 -1.98 18.94 5.33
CA LYS A 256 -2.11 17.80 6.23
C LYS A 256 -0.74 17.24 6.58
N TRP A 257 -0.60 16.76 7.81
CA TRP A 257 0.66 16.21 8.32
C TRP A 257 1.85 17.19 8.25
N GLY A 258 1.56 18.48 8.37
CA GLY A 258 2.58 19.54 8.35
C GLY A 258 3.15 19.86 6.96
N ALA A 259 2.44 19.46 5.89
CA ALA A 259 2.90 19.72 4.53
C ALA A 259 1.74 19.82 3.54
N PRO A 260 1.92 20.55 2.40
CA PRO A 260 0.93 20.61 1.34
C PRO A 260 0.76 19.26 0.64
N ILE A 261 -0.49 18.87 0.41
CA ILE A 261 -0.87 17.70 -0.39
C ILE A 261 -1.54 18.19 -1.66
N ARG A 262 -1.01 17.80 -2.81
CA ARG A 262 -1.64 18.04 -4.11
C ARG A 262 -2.58 16.88 -4.45
N VAL A 263 -3.82 17.21 -4.79
CA VAL A 263 -4.85 16.26 -5.24
C VAL A 263 -5.23 16.57 -6.67
N GLU A 264 -5.01 15.64 -7.57
CA GLU A 264 -5.46 15.72 -8.95
C GLU A 264 -6.89 15.19 -9.04
N VAL A 265 -7.79 15.91 -9.71
CA VAL A 265 -9.23 15.62 -9.72
C VAL A 265 -9.68 15.28 -11.14
N PHE A 266 -10.28 14.11 -11.28
CA PHE A 266 -10.89 13.62 -12.51
C PHE A 266 -12.41 13.61 -12.39
N ALA A 267 -13.11 13.33 -13.48
CA ALA A 267 -14.54 13.02 -13.48
C ALA A 267 -14.76 11.65 -14.12
N MET A 268 -15.83 10.97 -13.72
CA MET A 268 -16.20 9.66 -14.21
C MET A 268 -17.72 9.59 -14.36
N GLN A 269 -18.20 9.26 -15.56
CA GLN A 269 -19.60 8.91 -15.74
C GLN A 269 -19.84 7.54 -15.10
N VAL A 270 -20.88 7.42 -14.29
CA VAL A 270 -21.19 6.17 -13.60
C VAL A 270 -22.07 5.31 -14.49
N ASP A 271 -21.56 4.14 -14.86
CA ASP A 271 -22.31 3.13 -15.63
C ASP A 271 -22.90 2.05 -14.71
N GLU A 272 -22.16 1.67 -13.65
CA GLU A 272 -22.57 0.63 -12.70
C GLU A 272 -22.31 1.08 -11.25
N LEU A 273 -23.26 0.76 -10.37
CA LEU A 273 -23.09 0.87 -8.92
C LEU A 273 -23.06 -0.53 -8.31
N LEU A 274 -21.92 -0.86 -7.68
CA LEU A 274 -21.74 -2.12 -6.98
C LEU A 274 -22.54 -2.13 -5.67
N GLU A 275 -23.06 -3.32 -5.32
CA GLU A 275 -23.65 -3.60 -4.01
C GLU A 275 -22.73 -4.52 -3.18
N ALA A 276 -22.94 -4.57 -1.86
CA ALA A 276 -22.26 -5.52 -1.01
C ALA A 276 -22.58 -6.97 -1.43
N PRO A 277 -21.62 -7.91 -1.44
CA PRO A 277 -20.25 -7.75 -0.91
C PRO A 277 -19.22 -7.21 -1.93
N ARG A 278 -19.61 -6.90 -3.19
CA ARG A 278 -18.69 -6.40 -4.22
C ARG A 278 -18.18 -5.01 -3.88
N TRP A 279 -18.98 -4.16 -3.23
CA TRP A 279 -18.57 -2.85 -2.75
C TRP A 279 -17.85 -2.98 -1.39
N THR A 280 -16.53 -2.83 -1.40
CA THR A 280 -15.65 -3.15 -0.23
C THR A 280 -15.84 -2.22 0.96
N GLU A 281 -16.18 -0.93 0.74
CA GLU A 281 -16.39 0.07 1.78
C GLU A 281 -17.86 0.49 1.90
N SER A 282 -18.79 -0.44 1.68
CA SER A 282 -20.25 -0.19 1.66
C SER A 282 -20.80 0.45 2.95
N GLN A 283 -20.10 0.30 4.08
CA GLN A 283 -20.44 0.96 5.35
C GLN A 283 -20.33 2.50 5.30
N ARG A 284 -19.70 3.08 4.28
CA ARG A 284 -19.64 4.54 4.11
C ARG A 284 -20.97 5.13 3.68
N GLY A 285 -21.81 4.35 3.01
CA GLY A 285 -22.98 4.86 2.31
C GLY A 285 -22.65 5.74 1.13
N ARG A 286 -23.62 6.03 0.30
CA ARG A 286 -23.51 6.93 -0.86
C ARG A 286 -24.81 7.63 -1.15
N ALA A 287 -24.76 8.80 -1.80
CA ALA A 287 -25.93 9.56 -2.20
C ALA A 287 -25.66 10.38 -3.47
N TRP A 288 -26.67 10.49 -4.31
CA TRP A 288 -26.67 11.43 -5.44
C TRP A 288 -27.09 12.82 -4.96
N LEU A 289 -26.35 13.83 -5.34
CA LEU A 289 -26.62 15.23 -5.03
C LEU A 289 -26.62 16.04 -6.32
N THR A 290 -27.51 17.01 -6.45
CA THR A 290 -27.41 18.00 -7.51
C THR A 290 -26.10 18.80 -7.36
N LEU A 291 -25.64 19.44 -8.42
CA LEU A 291 -24.42 20.23 -8.41
C LEU A 291 -24.38 21.23 -7.25
N ASP A 292 -25.47 21.98 -7.03
CA ASP A 292 -25.58 22.96 -5.96
C ASP A 292 -25.60 22.33 -4.56
N GLN A 293 -26.27 21.19 -4.41
CA GLN A 293 -26.25 20.43 -3.16
C GLN A 293 -24.85 19.92 -2.86
N ALA A 294 -24.15 19.38 -3.85
CA ALA A 294 -22.77 18.91 -3.69
C ALA A 294 -21.81 20.03 -3.26
N LYS A 295 -21.87 21.21 -3.91
CA LYS A 295 -21.07 22.37 -3.54
C LYS A 295 -21.30 22.83 -2.10
N ARG A 296 -22.57 22.78 -1.63
CA ARG A 296 -22.91 23.12 -0.23
C ARG A 296 -22.44 22.08 0.75
N ALA A 297 -22.65 20.80 0.45
CA ALA A 297 -22.41 19.68 1.36
C ALA A 297 -20.93 19.31 1.51
N LEU A 298 -20.15 19.42 0.44
CA LEU A 298 -18.73 19.07 0.47
C LEU A 298 -17.92 20.03 1.33
N THR A 299 -17.16 19.49 2.27
CA THR A 299 -16.32 20.28 3.18
C THR A 299 -15.11 20.88 2.49
N GLN A 300 -14.60 20.25 1.43
CA GLN A 300 -13.48 20.75 0.63
C GLN A 300 -13.98 21.78 -0.40
N LYS A 301 -14.03 23.06 0.01
CA LYS A 301 -14.58 24.15 -0.83
C LYS A 301 -13.81 24.39 -2.14
N LYS A 302 -12.54 23.97 -2.24
CA LYS A 302 -11.73 24.05 -3.46
C LYS A 302 -12.23 23.12 -4.58
N LEU A 303 -13.16 22.21 -4.28
CA LEU A 303 -13.86 21.39 -5.30
C LEU A 303 -14.92 22.19 -6.06
N GLY A 304 -15.48 23.27 -5.49
CA GLY A 304 -16.54 24.05 -6.16
C GLY A 304 -16.18 24.44 -7.60
N PRO A 305 -15.08 25.16 -7.85
CA PRO A 305 -14.68 25.52 -9.21
C PRO A 305 -14.46 24.32 -10.15
N LEU A 306 -14.00 23.16 -9.61
CA LEU A 306 -13.82 21.95 -10.42
C LEU A 306 -15.15 21.27 -10.78
N LEU A 307 -16.18 21.42 -9.93
CA LEU A 307 -17.52 20.99 -10.24
C LEU A 307 -18.17 21.91 -11.30
N ASP A 308 -17.86 23.22 -11.28
CA ASP A 308 -18.29 24.14 -12.34
C ASP A 308 -17.63 23.80 -13.68
N GLU A 309 -16.35 23.50 -13.67
CA GLU A 309 -15.61 23.01 -14.85
C GLU A 309 -16.24 21.72 -15.42
N LEU A 310 -16.67 20.79 -14.55
CA LEU A 310 -17.37 19.58 -15.01
C LEU A 310 -18.67 19.93 -15.72
N ALA A 311 -19.52 20.81 -15.15
CA ALA A 311 -20.78 21.22 -15.75
C ALA A 311 -20.55 21.90 -17.12
N GLN A 312 -19.53 22.75 -17.23
CA GLN A 312 -19.14 23.40 -18.50
C GLN A 312 -18.72 22.38 -19.56
N ARG A 313 -17.88 21.41 -19.21
CA ARG A 313 -17.45 20.35 -20.16
C ARG A 313 -18.60 19.49 -20.66
N LEU A 314 -19.62 19.29 -19.83
CA LEU A 314 -20.80 18.51 -20.18
C LEU A 314 -21.92 19.33 -20.85
N SER A 315 -21.76 20.65 -20.92
CA SER A 315 -22.75 21.61 -21.44
C SER A 315 -24.11 21.51 -20.75
N VAL A 316 -24.11 21.32 -19.42
CA VAL A 316 -25.33 21.15 -18.58
C VAL A 316 -25.30 22.09 -17.37
#